data_a6bc134ca19036664801571eaec20902
#
_entry.id   a6bc134ca19036664801571eaec20902
#
_cell.length_a   1.000
_cell.length_b   1.000
_cell.length_c   1.000
_cell.angle_alpha   90.00
_cell.angle_beta   90.00
_cell.angle_gamma   90.00
#
_symmetry.space_group_name_H-M   'P 1'
#
loop_
_entity.id
_entity.type
_entity.pdbx_description
1 polymer ?
#
loop_
_entity_poly.entity_id
_entity_poly.type
_entity_poly.pdbx_seq_one_letter_code
_entity_poly.pdbx_strand_id
1 'polypeptide(L)'
;MKMKNAGLTILIVCSLAFGATSCAIKDMLLPPPAPTVLEDQQLPRKVAIVPFVNKTSNPEASSIVRKMFYNFFSSLNYLDLEPFVIDDNLMRNNLYQSVAAGEAVSTKQLGQLLGADAVIYGEVLNLGKTYALVYADNAATLNAKMVRCSSGQVIWELEHSVRLQEGEVPLSLTGLAAAIVKTAISHHQASHLQAAAELCMQMIATIPNPEAVTEPAPKIQALVHNGSGKLLQPGDRIKVALIGEKNQIASWSIPPLIQNLPLKEKEPGVYIGAYRVRSKDRLAQGRIIGYLRSKKGAASQWVDTLGPIKIGTPTVLPAVISKDTILNAKKSPYLVKDALVVLPGAKLTIMPGTVIWFLKLGLVVKGQLQIIGTEAEPVRFASLGASNWKGVFLDQSHSENKIQHAQISNAEFGLRAADSTVSLEYCIFQNNVWGIVLEEGTAEISKSLIRTSGKTGIAARRTRLSVKDSVITENNSGGFILENSKVLIEQNNILNNGNWAVKVIDKKGKIQAAHNWWGDENPELAEIIGKLAIQPVLKKPIEFKIVEKSF
;
A
#
# COMPACT_ATOMS: atom_id res chain seq x y z
N MET A 1 -38.82 -47.55 -46.59
CA MET A 1 -38.93 -48.45 -45.45
C MET A 1 -37.74 -48.22 -44.49
N LYS A 2 -38.03 -47.88 -43.22
CA LYS A 2 -37.09 -47.71 -42.10
C LYS A 2 -36.24 -46.41 -42.04
N MET A 3 -36.91 -45.35 -41.63
CA MET A 3 -36.39 -44.38 -40.69
C MET A 3 -36.67 -44.88 -39.27
N LYS A 4 -35.64 -45.11 -38.44
CA LYS A 4 -35.67 -45.16 -36.98
C LYS A 4 -34.22 -45.43 -36.49
N ASN A 5 -33.61 -44.43 -35.88
CA ASN A 5 -32.63 -44.49 -34.82
C ASN A 5 -31.61 -43.31 -34.92
N ALA A 6 -32.14 -42.10 -34.84
CA ALA A 6 -31.27 -40.90 -34.69
C ALA A 6 -31.71 -40.02 -33.48
N GLY A 7 -32.64 -40.54 -32.63
CA GLY A 7 -33.24 -39.73 -31.59
C GLY A 7 -32.73 -39.98 -30.14
N LEU A 8 -31.80 -40.91 -29.93
CA LEU A 8 -31.42 -41.32 -28.56
C LEU A 8 -30.02 -40.93 -28.11
N THR A 9 -29.19 -40.45 -29.04
CA THR A 9 -27.78 -40.08 -28.72
C THR A 9 -27.60 -38.62 -28.34
N ILE A 10 -28.57 -37.74 -28.64
CA ILE A 10 -28.51 -36.31 -28.30
C ILE A 10 -28.99 -35.99 -26.89
N LEU A 11 -29.79 -36.88 -26.27
CA LEU A 11 -30.29 -36.65 -24.88
C LEU A 11 -29.27 -37.00 -23.78
N ILE A 12 -28.25 -37.78 -24.07
CA ILE A 12 -27.22 -38.17 -23.06
C ILE A 12 -26.08 -37.14 -22.97
N VAL A 13 -25.83 -36.37 -24.04
CA VAL A 13 -24.79 -35.33 -24.04
C VAL A 13 -25.25 -34.06 -23.34
N CYS A 14 -26.57 -33.75 -23.36
CA CYS A 14 -27.10 -32.59 -22.62
C CYS A 14 -27.20 -32.79 -21.09
N SER A 15 -27.31 -34.05 -20.62
CA SER A 15 -27.37 -34.31 -19.18
C SER A 15 -26.01 -34.32 -18.48
N LEU A 16 -24.90 -34.48 -19.22
CA LEU A 16 -23.54 -34.38 -18.69
C LEU A 16 -23.04 -32.96 -18.64
N ALA A 17 -23.57 -32.03 -19.44
CA ALA A 17 -23.19 -30.60 -19.40
C ALA A 17 -23.89 -29.84 -18.26
N PHE A 18 -25.06 -30.29 -17.79
CA PHE A 18 -25.73 -29.67 -16.63
C PHE A 18 -25.19 -30.12 -15.28
N GLY A 19 -24.48 -31.25 -15.21
CA GLY A 19 -23.86 -31.74 -13.98
C GLY A 19 -22.56 -31.01 -13.60
N ALA A 20 -21.83 -30.47 -14.58
CA ALA A 20 -20.56 -29.78 -14.33
C ALA A 20 -20.74 -28.30 -13.92
N THR A 21 -21.84 -27.65 -14.34
CA THR A 21 -22.16 -26.27 -13.94
C THR A 21 -22.75 -26.18 -12.53
N SER A 22 -23.32 -27.28 -12.01
CA SER A 22 -23.88 -27.34 -10.65
C SER A 22 -22.81 -27.45 -9.55
N CYS A 23 -21.61 -27.96 -9.84
CA CYS A 23 -20.52 -28.01 -8.86
C CYS A 23 -19.82 -26.66 -8.70
N ALA A 24 -19.64 -25.89 -9.79
CA ALA A 24 -18.98 -24.59 -9.71
C ALA A 24 -19.80 -23.50 -8.98
N ILE A 25 -21.15 -23.63 -9.00
CA ILE A 25 -22.05 -22.71 -8.28
C ILE A 25 -22.11 -23.05 -6.78
N LYS A 26 -21.86 -24.30 -6.41
CA LYS A 26 -21.90 -24.75 -5.02
C LYS A 26 -20.69 -24.27 -4.20
N ASP A 27 -19.53 -24.13 -4.83
CA ASP A 27 -18.31 -23.63 -4.17
C ASP A 27 -18.33 -22.10 -3.93
N MET A 28 -19.21 -21.37 -4.61
CA MET A 28 -19.40 -19.93 -4.46
C MET A 28 -20.24 -19.50 -3.25
N LEU A 29 -20.99 -20.44 -2.65
CA LEU A 29 -21.94 -20.17 -1.55
C LEU A 29 -21.65 -21.00 -0.29
N LEU A 30 -20.49 -21.62 -0.20
CA LEU A 30 -20.13 -22.32 1.03
C LEU A 30 -19.86 -21.28 2.14
N PRO A 31 -20.48 -21.45 3.31
CA PRO A 31 -20.13 -20.64 4.47
C PRO A 31 -18.65 -20.83 4.79
N PRO A 32 -18.00 -19.82 5.39
CA PRO A 32 -16.61 -19.95 5.80
C PRO A 32 -16.44 -21.21 6.67
N PRO A 33 -15.29 -21.90 6.59
CA PRO A 33 -15.00 -23.02 7.47
C PRO A 33 -15.16 -22.57 8.93
N ALA A 34 -15.53 -23.52 9.80
CA ALA A 34 -15.67 -23.20 11.21
C ALA A 34 -14.34 -22.69 11.77
N PRO A 35 -14.29 -21.51 12.39
CA PRO A 35 -13.07 -20.98 12.97
C PRO A 35 -12.65 -21.82 14.18
N THR A 36 -11.35 -21.84 14.45
CA THR A 36 -10.88 -22.34 15.75
C THR A 36 -11.17 -21.26 16.79
N VAL A 37 -12.09 -21.54 17.70
CA VAL A 37 -12.48 -20.64 18.80
C VAL A 37 -12.32 -21.40 20.11
N LEU A 38 -11.69 -20.75 21.10
CA LEU A 38 -11.61 -21.32 22.45
C LEU A 38 -12.87 -21.00 23.25
N GLU A 39 -13.55 -22.02 23.74
CA GLU A 39 -14.86 -21.93 24.39
C GLU A 39 -14.65 -21.48 25.78
N ASP A 40 -14.03 -21.00 26.52
CA ASP A 40 -14.13 -20.72 27.98
C ASP A 40 -13.20 -19.66 28.55
N GLN A 41 -13.07 -18.50 27.90
CA GLN A 41 -12.31 -17.42 28.54
C GLN A 41 -12.95 -16.04 28.30
N GLN A 42 -12.81 -15.18 29.31
CA GLN A 42 -13.17 -13.78 29.19
C GLN A 42 -12.52 -13.14 27.95
N LEU A 43 -13.35 -12.75 26.97
CA LEU A 43 -12.87 -12.13 25.73
C LEU A 43 -12.06 -10.87 26.04
N PRO A 44 -11.02 -10.56 25.24
CA PRO A 44 -10.27 -9.31 25.37
C PRO A 44 -11.20 -8.12 25.19
N ARG A 45 -10.87 -7.00 25.78
CA ARG A 45 -11.64 -5.77 25.61
C ARG A 45 -11.03 -4.88 24.52
N LYS A 46 -9.74 -4.68 24.55
CA LYS A 46 -9.02 -3.78 23.65
C LYS A 46 -8.15 -4.58 22.67
N VAL A 47 -8.39 -4.39 21.36
CA VAL A 47 -7.78 -5.18 20.30
C VAL A 47 -7.04 -4.29 19.32
N ALA A 48 -5.81 -4.69 18.95
CA ALA A 48 -4.99 -4.04 17.93
C ALA A 48 -4.89 -4.93 16.68
N ILE A 49 -5.24 -4.39 15.51
CA ILE A 49 -5.04 -5.04 14.22
C ILE A 49 -3.71 -4.54 13.65
N VAL A 50 -2.64 -5.33 13.78
CA VAL A 50 -1.30 -4.94 13.32
C VAL A 50 -1.16 -5.00 11.80
N PRO A 51 -0.08 -4.45 11.20
CA PRO A 51 0.18 -4.61 9.77
C PRO A 51 0.09 -6.06 9.33
N PHE A 52 -0.64 -6.32 8.24
CA PHE A 52 -0.76 -7.65 7.66
C PHE A 52 0.43 -7.95 6.76
N VAL A 53 0.87 -9.20 6.79
CA VAL A 53 1.92 -9.71 5.90
C VAL A 53 1.37 -9.82 4.48
N ASN A 54 2.12 -9.38 3.50
CA ASN A 54 1.75 -9.47 2.09
C ASN A 54 2.48 -10.61 1.40
N LYS A 55 1.77 -11.67 1.05
CA LYS A 55 2.30 -12.81 0.27
C LYS A 55 1.90 -12.74 -1.22
N THR A 56 1.33 -11.61 -1.64
CA THR A 56 0.84 -11.42 -3.02
C THR A 56 1.81 -10.60 -3.86
N SER A 57 1.61 -10.60 -5.18
CA SER A 57 2.32 -9.72 -6.11
C SER A 57 1.77 -8.28 -6.14
N ASN A 58 0.65 -8.00 -5.46
CA ASN A 58 0.07 -6.66 -5.37
C ASN A 58 0.61 -5.94 -4.13
N PRO A 59 1.44 -4.91 -4.26
CA PRO A 59 2.10 -4.25 -3.12
C PRO A 59 1.10 -3.58 -2.16
N GLU A 60 -0.11 -3.26 -2.61
CA GLU A 60 -1.13 -2.62 -1.79
C GLU A 60 -2.09 -3.62 -1.11
N ALA A 61 -1.97 -4.92 -1.41
CA ALA A 61 -2.93 -5.93 -0.97
C ALA A 61 -3.09 -5.98 0.55
N SER A 62 -1.99 -6.05 1.30
CA SER A 62 -2.03 -6.11 2.76
C SER A 62 -2.66 -4.85 3.39
N SER A 63 -2.34 -3.68 2.85
CA SER A 63 -2.93 -2.42 3.31
C SER A 63 -4.44 -2.34 3.03
N ILE A 64 -4.87 -2.77 1.84
CA ILE A 64 -6.29 -2.79 1.44
C ILE A 64 -7.07 -3.75 2.33
N VAL A 65 -6.60 -5.00 2.44
CA VAL A 65 -7.29 -6.04 3.22
C VAL A 65 -7.31 -5.68 4.70
N ARG A 66 -6.20 -5.21 5.29
CA ARG A 66 -6.16 -4.78 6.69
C ARG A 66 -7.14 -3.64 7.00
N LYS A 67 -7.21 -2.62 6.13
CA LYS A 67 -8.18 -1.52 6.28
C LYS A 67 -9.61 -2.02 6.19
N MET A 68 -9.89 -2.90 5.24
CA MET A 68 -11.22 -3.48 5.07
C MET A 68 -11.60 -4.35 6.28
N PHE A 69 -10.68 -5.16 6.76
CA PHE A 69 -10.86 -5.96 7.97
C PHE A 69 -11.14 -5.09 9.19
N TYR A 70 -10.35 -4.04 9.41
CA TYR A 70 -10.57 -3.07 10.47
C TYR A 70 -11.95 -2.41 10.37
N ASN A 71 -12.36 -2.00 9.18
CA ASN A 71 -13.63 -1.33 8.95
C ASN A 71 -14.84 -2.19 9.38
N PHE A 72 -14.83 -3.49 9.06
CA PHE A 72 -15.88 -4.40 9.52
C PHE A 72 -15.72 -4.74 11.01
N PHE A 73 -14.48 -4.90 11.50
CA PHE A 73 -14.20 -5.20 12.91
C PHE A 73 -14.69 -4.09 13.85
N SER A 74 -14.65 -2.83 13.43
CA SER A 74 -15.12 -1.69 14.23
C SER A 74 -16.62 -1.74 14.61
N SER A 75 -17.38 -2.63 13.96
CA SER A 75 -18.79 -2.89 14.32
C SER A 75 -18.98 -3.92 15.42
N LEU A 76 -17.91 -4.61 15.84
CA LEU A 76 -17.91 -5.51 16.98
C LEU A 76 -17.78 -4.72 18.30
N ASN A 77 -18.10 -5.37 19.41
CA ASN A 77 -18.12 -4.72 20.73
C ASN A 77 -16.71 -4.66 21.39
N TYR A 78 -15.65 -4.60 20.59
CA TYR A 78 -14.29 -4.37 21.05
C TYR A 78 -13.97 -2.88 21.10
N LEU A 79 -13.02 -2.52 21.96
CA LEU A 79 -12.33 -1.24 21.86
C LEU A 79 -11.19 -1.40 20.85
N ASP A 80 -11.44 -0.99 19.63
CA ASP A 80 -10.46 -1.05 18.54
C ASP A 80 -9.50 0.14 18.56
N LEU A 81 -8.26 -0.12 18.13
CA LEU A 81 -7.26 0.92 17.92
C LEU A 81 -7.21 1.27 16.43
N GLU A 82 -7.27 2.56 16.12
CA GLU A 82 -7.12 3.00 14.73
C GLU A 82 -5.80 2.51 14.13
N PRO A 83 -5.79 1.94 12.91
CA PRO A 83 -4.58 1.44 12.25
C PRO A 83 -3.44 2.45 12.20
N PHE A 84 -3.77 3.73 12.03
CA PHE A 84 -2.78 4.80 12.04
C PHE A 84 -2.07 4.97 13.38
N VAL A 85 -2.80 4.85 14.50
CA VAL A 85 -2.22 4.94 15.84
C VAL A 85 -1.28 3.76 16.10
N ILE A 86 -1.68 2.57 15.63
CA ILE A 86 -0.84 1.37 15.71
C ILE A 86 0.44 1.56 14.89
N ASP A 87 0.31 2.00 13.64
CA ASP A 87 1.43 2.17 12.72
C ASP A 87 2.42 3.23 13.23
N ASP A 88 1.94 4.37 13.72
CA ASP A 88 2.77 5.41 14.30
C ASP A 88 3.57 4.90 15.54
N ASN A 89 2.90 4.14 16.43
CA ASN A 89 3.59 3.54 17.58
C ASN A 89 4.63 2.49 17.15
N LEU A 90 4.30 1.63 16.20
CA LEU A 90 5.24 0.63 15.69
C LEU A 90 6.44 1.28 14.99
N MET A 91 6.22 2.34 14.19
CA MET A 91 7.29 3.08 13.52
C MET A 91 8.22 3.76 14.52
N ARG A 92 7.68 4.44 15.53
CA ARG A 92 8.47 5.10 16.58
C ARG A 92 9.35 4.12 17.38
N ASN A 93 8.95 2.86 17.46
CA ASN A 93 9.67 1.81 18.17
C ASN A 93 10.44 0.86 17.23
N ASN A 94 10.56 1.19 15.94
CA ASN A 94 11.26 0.41 14.91
C ASN A 94 10.72 -1.04 14.74
N LEU A 95 9.44 -1.28 15.05
CA LEU A 95 8.81 -2.59 14.98
C LEU A 95 7.89 -2.76 13.76
N TYR A 96 7.58 -1.67 13.04
CA TYR A 96 6.63 -1.72 11.94
C TYR A 96 7.05 -2.72 10.85
N GLN A 97 8.31 -2.68 10.45
CA GLN A 97 8.83 -3.54 9.38
C GLN A 97 8.84 -5.02 9.79
N SER A 98 9.32 -5.33 10.99
CA SER A 98 9.33 -6.69 11.51
C SER A 98 7.93 -7.29 11.58
N VAL A 99 6.94 -6.52 12.04
CA VAL A 99 5.55 -6.96 12.10
C VAL A 99 4.97 -7.15 10.69
N ALA A 100 5.21 -6.21 9.77
CA ALA A 100 4.72 -6.27 8.39
C ALA A 100 5.36 -7.40 7.58
N ALA A 101 6.59 -7.78 7.92
CA ALA A 101 7.29 -8.92 7.31
C ALA A 101 6.89 -10.28 7.91
N GLY A 102 6.14 -10.30 9.02
CA GLY A 102 5.77 -11.52 9.72
C GLY A 102 6.90 -12.09 10.60
N GLU A 103 7.89 -11.25 10.94
CA GLU A 103 8.94 -11.64 11.88
C GLU A 103 8.38 -11.85 13.29
N ALA A 104 9.03 -12.70 14.06
CA ALA A 104 8.59 -13.08 15.40
C ALA A 104 8.76 -11.93 16.40
N VAL A 105 7.80 -11.01 16.44
CA VAL A 105 7.69 -9.99 17.49
C VAL A 105 6.80 -10.54 18.62
N SER A 106 7.26 -10.43 19.86
CA SER A 106 6.51 -10.93 21.01
C SER A 106 5.14 -10.26 21.11
N THR A 107 4.07 -11.04 21.11
CA THR A 107 2.69 -10.56 21.28
C THR A 107 2.52 -9.79 22.60
N LYS A 108 3.23 -10.22 23.66
CA LYS A 108 3.26 -9.51 24.94
C LYS A 108 3.88 -8.12 24.83
N GLN A 109 4.98 -8.00 24.08
CA GLN A 109 5.62 -6.70 23.80
C GLN A 109 4.70 -5.78 23.01
N LEU A 110 4.02 -6.30 21.98
CA LEU A 110 3.04 -5.53 21.20
C LEU A 110 1.87 -5.09 22.06
N GLY A 111 1.35 -5.96 22.92
CA GLY A 111 0.29 -5.63 23.86
C GLY A 111 0.67 -4.49 24.81
N GLN A 112 1.87 -4.52 25.36
CA GLN A 112 2.38 -3.45 26.24
C GLN A 112 2.56 -2.14 25.49
N LEU A 113 3.14 -2.18 24.29
CA LEU A 113 3.40 -1.02 23.46
C LEU A 113 2.11 -0.31 23.01
N LEU A 114 1.11 -1.09 22.60
CA LEU A 114 -0.15 -0.59 22.04
C LEU A 114 -1.24 -0.42 23.13
N GLY A 115 -0.97 -0.91 24.34
CA GLY A 115 -1.96 -0.98 25.41
C GLY A 115 -3.16 -1.84 25.00
N ALA A 116 -2.93 -2.96 24.34
CA ALA A 116 -3.96 -3.88 23.83
C ALA A 116 -3.97 -5.19 24.63
N ASP A 117 -5.17 -5.77 24.82
CA ASP A 117 -5.37 -7.07 25.48
C ASP A 117 -5.14 -8.24 24.50
N ALA A 118 -5.39 -8.01 23.20
CA ALA A 118 -5.13 -8.95 22.13
C ALA A 118 -4.67 -8.25 20.86
N VAL A 119 -3.97 -9.02 20.02
CA VAL A 119 -3.49 -8.58 18.70
C VAL A 119 -4.07 -9.49 17.63
N ILE A 120 -4.54 -8.89 16.54
CA ILE A 120 -4.92 -9.59 15.32
C ILE A 120 -3.78 -9.49 14.33
N TYR A 121 -3.27 -10.66 13.92
CA TYR A 121 -2.32 -10.85 12.83
C TYR A 121 -3.07 -11.31 11.58
N GLY A 122 -2.52 -11.00 10.41
CA GLY A 122 -3.06 -11.47 9.14
C GLY A 122 -1.97 -11.67 8.10
N GLU A 123 -2.16 -12.67 7.24
CA GLU A 123 -1.34 -12.90 6.05
C GLU A 123 -2.23 -12.91 4.82
N VAL A 124 -2.07 -11.93 3.94
CA VAL A 124 -2.81 -11.85 2.67
C VAL A 124 -2.11 -12.75 1.66
N LEU A 125 -2.78 -13.85 1.32
CA LEU A 125 -2.25 -14.89 0.42
C LEU A 125 -2.62 -14.62 -1.03
N ASN A 126 -3.76 -13.96 -1.28
CA ASN A 126 -4.22 -13.55 -2.61
C ASN A 126 -5.07 -12.28 -2.54
N LEU A 127 -4.84 -11.36 -3.46
CA LEU A 127 -5.75 -10.27 -3.81
C LEU A 127 -5.51 -9.88 -5.26
N GLY A 128 -6.30 -10.43 -6.17
CA GLY A 128 -6.10 -10.17 -7.59
C GLY A 128 -6.93 -11.05 -8.50
N LYS A 129 -6.64 -10.94 -9.80
CA LYS A 129 -7.24 -11.81 -10.82
C LYS A 129 -6.51 -13.15 -10.85
N THR A 130 -7.25 -14.22 -10.65
CA THR A 130 -6.77 -15.58 -10.90
C THR A 130 -7.24 -16.00 -12.28
N TYR A 131 -6.31 -16.35 -13.17
CA TYR A 131 -6.61 -16.82 -14.53
C TYR A 131 -6.69 -18.35 -14.50
N ALA A 132 -7.90 -18.89 -14.63
CA ALA A 132 -8.10 -20.30 -14.99
C ALA A 132 -8.57 -20.36 -16.43
N LEU A 133 -7.91 -21.10 -17.27
CA LEU A 133 -8.01 -21.36 -18.71
C LEU A 133 -9.15 -20.71 -19.56
N VAL A 134 -10.28 -20.30 -18.96
CA VAL A 134 -11.45 -19.72 -19.67
C VAL A 134 -12.10 -18.53 -18.94
N TYR A 135 -11.86 -18.35 -17.63
CA TYR A 135 -12.50 -17.31 -16.81
C TYR A 135 -11.47 -16.55 -15.97
N ALA A 136 -11.66 -15.23 -15.84
CA ALA A 136 -10.91 -14.41 -14.93
C ALA A 136 -11.78 -14.17 -13.67
N ASP A 137 -11.36 -14.71 -12.53
CA ASP A 137 -12.03 -14.50 -11.26
C ASP A 137 -11.24 -13.50 -10.40
N ASN A 138 -11.94 -12.60 -9.73
CA ASN A 138 -11.34 -11.80 -8.67
C ASN A 138 -11.37 -12.59 -7.37
N ALA A 139 -10.21 -12.94 -6.86
CA ALA A 139 -10.08 -13.71 -5.64
C ALA A 139 -9.37 -12.92 -4.55
N ALA A 140 -9.78 -13.15 -3.30
CA ALA A 140 -9.10 -12.68 -2.11
C ALA A 140 -8.96 -13.82 -1.11
N THR A 141 -7.78 -13.97 -0.51
CA THR A 141 -7.49 -15.00 0.51
C THR A 141 -6.72 -14.36 1.66
N LEU A 142 -7.19 -14.59 2.88
CA LEU A 142 -6.58 -14.12 4.11
C LEU A 142 -6.51 -15.24 5.14
N ASN A 143 -5.35 -15.43 5.74
CA ASN A 143 -5.19 -16.16 6.99
C ASN A 143 -5.08 -15.14 8.12
N ALA A 144 -5.93 -15.21 9.14
CA ALA A 144 -5.88 -14.28 10.25
C ALA A 144 -6.14 -14.97 11.59
N LYS A 145 -5.50 -14.44 12.66
CA LYS A 145 -5.66 -14.94 14.02
C LYS A 145 -5.65 -13.83 15.05
N MET A 146 -6.45 -14.01 16.11
CA MET A 146 -6.46 -13.15 17.30
C MET A 146 -5.72 -13.85 18.42
N VAL A 147 -4.70 -13.20 18.98
CA VAL A 147 -3.82 -13.76 20.01
C VAL A 147 -3.88 -12.89 21.26
N ARG A 148 -4.11 -13.49 22.41
CA ARG A 148 -4.11 -12.83 23.74
C ARG A 148 -2.71 -12.36 24.11
N CYS A 149 -2.54 -11.11 24.44
CA CYS A 149 -1.23 -10.53 24.76
C CYS A 149 -0.58 -11.08 26.03
N SER A 150 -1.39 -11.41 27.05
CA SER A 150 -0.89 -11.89 28.35
C SER A 150 -0.36 -13.33 28.31
N SER A 151 -1.00 -14.22 27.55
CA SER A 151 -0.70 -15.66 27.52
C SER A 151 -0.11 -16.17 26.21
N GLY A 152 -0.21 -15.41 25.12
CA GLY A 152 0.14 -15.89 23.78
C GLY A 152 -0.88 -16.87 23.18
N GLN A 153 -2.02 -17.07 23.83
CA GLN A 153 -3.03 -18.02 23.41
C GLN A 153 -3.83 -17.50 22.22
N VAL A 154 -4.06 -18.35 21.21
CA VAL A 154 -4.92 -18.05 20.07
C VAL A 154 -6.38 -18.11 20.52
N ILE A 155 -7.10 -17.00 20.37
CA ILE A 155 -8.53 -16.89 20.73
C ILE A 155 -9.40 -17.26 19.54
N TRP A 156 -8.98 -16.88 18.34
CA TRP A 156 -9.67 -17.11 17.08
C TRP A 156 -8.64 -17.21 15.97
N GLU A 157 -8.85 -18.12 15.03
CA GLU A 157 -8.03 -18.29 13.83
C GLU A 157 -8.90 -18.80 12.68
N LEU A 158 -8.72 -18.22 11.50
CA LEU A 158 -9.42 -18.61 10.29
C LEU A 158 -8.60 -18.28 9.05
N GLU A 159 -8.48 -19.25 8.13
CA GLU A 159 -8.10 -19.02 6.74
C GLU A 159 -9.35 -19.08 5.87
N HIS A 160 -9.59 -18.06 5.06
CA HIS A 160 -10.75 -18.00 4.18
C HIS A 160 -10.42 -17.41 2.82
N SER A 161 -11.15 -17.86 1.79
CA SER A 161 -11.03 -17.42 0.41
C SER A 161 -12.39 -17.07 -0.17
N VAL A 162 -12.43 -15.98 -0.92
CA VAL A 162 -13.60 -15.55 -1.69
C VAL A 162 -13.23 -15.41 -3.15
N ARG A 163 -14.12 -15.85 -4.06
CA ARG A 163 -13.99 -15.67 -5.51
C ARG A 163 -15.25 -14.98 -6.03
N LEU A 164 -15.06 -13.93 -6.81
CA LEU A 164 -16.15 -13.16 -7.41
C LEU A 164 -16.01 -13.17 -8.93
N GLN A 165 -17.09 -13.48 -9.64
CA GLN A 165 -17.13 -13.42 -11.10
C GLN A 165 -17.16 -11.97 -11.59
N GLU A 166 -16.53 -11.67 -12.75
CA GLU A 166 -16.61 -10.33 -13.34
C GLU A 166 -18.08 -10.00 -13.71
N GLY A 167 -18.58 -8.88 -13.16
CA GLY A 167 -19.94 -8.38 -13.43
C GLY A 167 -20.88 -8.40 -12.23
N GLU A 168 -20.59 -9.10 -11.18
CA GLU A 168 -21.35 -9.00 -9.93
C GLU A 168 -20.97 -7.73 -9.17
N VAL A 169 -21.95 -6.90 -8.87
CA VAL A 169 -21.83 -5.76 -7.95
C VAL A 169 -22.48 -6.19 -6.64
N PRO A 170 -21.73 -6.74 -5.66
CA PRO A 170 -22.29 -7.33 -4.45
C PRO A 170 -22.83 -6.31 -3.45
N LEU A 171 -22.34 -5.10 -3.49
CA LEU A 171 -22.99 -4.02 -2.77
C LEU A 171 -24.12 -3.52 -3.65
N SER A 172 -25.34 -3.70 -3.24
CA SER A 172 -26.53 -3.10 -3.83
C SER A 172 -26.49 -1.56 -3.66
N LEU A 173 -25.45 -0.96 -4.23
CA LEU A 173 -25.30 0.49 -4.30
C LEU A 173 -26.31 1.01 -5.32
N THR A 174 -27.51 1.36 -4.83
CA THR A 174 -28.56 1.93 -5.64
C THR A 174 -28.60 3.45 -5.45
N GLY A 175 -29.17 4.15 -6.41
CA GLY A 175 -29.45 5.58 -6.27
C GLY A 175 -28.21 6.49 -6.19
N LEU A 176 -28.21 7.39 -5.21
CA LEU A 176 -27.18 8.44 -5.06
C LEU A 176 -25.80 7.91 -4.72
N ALA A 177 -25.71 6.82 -3.98
CA ALA A 177 -24.43 6.18 -3.65
C ALA A 177 -23.74 5.64 -4.90
N ALA A 178 -24.47 4.95 -5.78
CA ALA A 178 -23.95 4.46 -7.06
C ALA A 178 -23.43 5.59 -7.96
N ALA A 179 -24.10 6.76 -7.96
CA ALA A 179 -23.66 7.92 -8.74
C ALA A 179 -22.34 8.49 -8.22
N ILE A 180 -22.09 8.47 -6.90
CA ILE A 180 -20.82 8.93 -6.31
C ILE A 180 -19.71 7.93 -6.66
N VAL A 181 -19.96 6.62 -6.55
CA VAL A 181 -19.00 5.55 -6.88
C VAL A 181 -18.57 5.61 -8.34
N LYS A 182 -19.52 5.74 -9.28
CA LYS A 182 -19.19 5.84 -10.73
C LYS A 182 -18.23 6.98 -11.08
N THR A 183 -18.19 8.02 -10.24
CA THR A 183 -17.27 9.16 -10.45
C THR A 183 -15.91 8.98 -9.75
N ALA A 184 -15.80 8.01 -8.85
CA ALA A 184 -14.67 7.87 -7.93
C ALA A 184 -13.73 6.70 -8.27
N ILE A 185 -14.23 5.62 -8.86
CA ILE A 185 -13.48 4.34 -8.93
C ILE A 185 -13.42 3.85 -10.38
N SER A 186 -12.22 3.42 -10.82
CA SER A 186 -12.07 2.64 -12.06
C SER A 186 -12.63 1.22 -11.86
N HIS A 187 -13.17 0.59 -12.92
CA HIS A 187 -13.69 -0.78 -12.85
C HIS A 187 -12.70 -1.79 -12.27
N HIS A 188 -11.41 -1.60 -12.49
CA HIS A 188 -10.37 -2.51 -12.01
C HIS A 188 -10.14 -2.42 -10.50
N GLN A 189 -10.20 -1.21 -9.92
CA GLN A 189 -10.07 -1.01 -8.47
C GLN A 189 -11.33 -1.49 -7.72
N ALA A 190 -12.52 -1.34 -8.34
CA ALA A 190 -13.77 -1.75 -7.75
C ALA A 190 -13.80 -3.25 -7.43
N SER A 191 -13.30 -4.10 -8.32
CA SER A 191 -13.37 -5.56 -8.14
C SER A 191 -12.44 -6.09 -7.04
N HIS A 192 -11.25 -5.50 -6.85
CA HIS A 192 -10.35 -5.88 -5.76
C HIS A 192 -10.89 -5.47 -4.39
N LEU A 193 -11.41 -4.24 -4.29
CA LEU A 193 -12.03 -3.74 -3.06
C LEU A 193 -13.25 -4.56 -2.67
N GLN A 194 -13.99 -5.03 -3.65
CA GLN A 194 -15.17 -5.85 -3.50
C GLN A 194 -14.83 -7.25 -2.96
N ALA A 195 -13.85 -7.94 -3.55
CA ALA A 195 -13.39 -9.24 -3.07
C ALA A 195 -12.83 -9.14 -1.64
N ALA A 196 -12.06 -8.07 -1.34
CA ALA A 196 -11.58 -7.80 0.01
C ALA A 196 -12.70 -7.52 1.01
N ALA A 197 -13.76 -6.80 0.59
CA ALA A 197 -14.90 -6.51 1.46
C ALA A 197 -15.70 -7.78 1.79
N GLU A 198 -16.01 -8.61 0.79
CA GLU A 198 -16.73 -9.85 0.99
C GLU A 198 -15.97 -10.82 1.88
N LEU A 199 -14.66 -11.00 1.61
CA LEU A 199 -13.77 -11.80 2.44
C LEU A 199 -13.78 -11.33 3.89
N CYS A 200 -13.54 -10.05 4.14
CA CYS A 200 -13.46 -9.52 5.48
C CYS A 200 -14.81 -9.58 6.20
N MET A 201 -15.92 -9.30 5.51
CA MET A 201 -17.27 -9.39 6.08
C MET A 201 -17.55 -10.81 6.58
N GLN A 202 -17.27 -11.84 5.76
CA GLN A 202 -17.48 -13.24 6.14
C GLN A 202 -16.58 -13.65 7.30
N MET A 203 -15.30 -13.29 7.30
CA MET A 203 -14.37 -13.61 8.40
C MET A 203 -14.77 -12.93 9.71
N ILE A 204 -15.11 -11.63 9.67
CA ILE A 204 -15.52 -10.87 10.87
C ILE A 204 -16.78 -11.45 11.51
N ALA A 205 -17.70 -11.98 10.74
CA ALA A 205 -18.91 -12.64 11.27
C ALA A 205 -18.61 -13.87 12.14
N THR A 206 -17.41 -14.45 12.04
CA THR A 206 -16.99 -15.62 12.83
C THR A 206 -16.19 -15.26 14.08
N ILE A 207 -15.76 -13.99 14.25
CA ILE A 207 -15.01 -13.56 15.43
C ILE A 207 -15.92 -13.54 16.65
N PRO A 208 -15.53 -14.16 17.77
CA PRO A 208 -16.26 -14.04 19.03
C PRO A 208 -16.47 -12.56 19.37
N ASN A 209 -17.69 -12.18 19.65
CA ASN A 209 -18.04 -10.78 19.94
C ASN A 209 -18.40 -10.63 21.42
N PRO A 210 -17.71 -9.80 22.20
CA PRO A 210 -18.07 -9.56 23.59
C PRO A 210 -19.50 -9.01 23.71
N GLU A 211 -20.14 -9.27 24.85
CA GLU A 211 -21.42 -8.64 25.14
C GLU A 211 -21.29 -7.11 25.12
N ALA A 212 -22.23 -6.46 24.46
CA ALA A 212 -22.29 -5.01 24.40
C ALA A 212 -22.61 -4.46 25.80
N VAL A 213 -21.87 -3.44 26.23
CA VAL A 213 -22.10 -2.79 27.54
C VAL A 213 -23.48 -2.11 27.57
N THR A 214 -23.93 -1.56 26.45
CA THR A 214 -25.21 -0.86 26.30
C THR A 214 -26.04 -1.39 25.15
N GLU A 215 -25.51 -1.31 23.94
CA GLU A 215 -26.10 -1.81 22.71
C GLU A 215 -24.98 -2.08 21.68
N PRO A 216 -25.22 -2.96 20.66
CA PRO A 216 -24.26 -3.18 19.58
C PRO A 216 -23.99 -1.89 18.79
N ALA A 217 -22.75 -1.72 18.34
CA ALA A 217 -22.41 -0.63 17.44
C ALA A 217 -23.10 -0.80 16.07
N PRO A 218 -23.62 0.29 15.48
CA PRO A 218 -24.34 0.20 14.20
C PRO A 218 -23.37 -0.19 13.08
N LYS A 219 -23.80 -1.07 12.17
CA LYS A 219 -22.95 -1.59 11.11
C LYS A 219 -22.81 -0.60 9.96
N ILE A 220 -21.57 -0.34 9.54
CA ILE A 220 -21.24 0.36 8.31
C ILE A 220 -20.91 -0.70 7.24
N GLN A 221 -21.41 -0.50 6.02
CA GLN A 221 -21.19 -1.39 4.88
C GLN A 221 -20.18 -0.79 3.89
N ALA A 222 -20.20 0.55 3.72
CA ALA A 222 -19.29 1.23 2.82
C ALA A 222 -19.17 2.73 3.14
N LEU A 223 -18.01 3.29 2.78
CA LEU A 223 -17.76 4.73 2.72
C LEU A 223 -17.18 5.05 1.35
N VAL A 224 -17.82 5.96 0.62
CA VAL A 224 -17.41 6.35 -0.74
C VAL A 224 -17.33 7.85 -0.88
N HIS A 225 -16.43 8.33 -1.74
CA HIS A 225 -16.25 9.76 -1.99
C HIS A 225 -15.69 10.03 -3.40
N ASN A 226 -15.82 11.24 -3.88
CA ASN A 226 -15.39 11.67 -5.22
C ASN A 226 -14.00 12.32 -5.27
N GLY A 227 -13.25 12.31 -4.18
CA GLY A 227 -11.99 13.05 -4.06
C GLY A 227 -10.73 12.27 -4.36
N SER A 228 -10.80 10.94 -4.47
CA SER A 228 -9.64 10.09 -4.75
C SER A 228 -9.04 10.36 -6.13
N GLY A 229 -7.72 10.29 -6.24
CA GLY A 229 -7.00 10.45 -7.50
C GLY A 229 -7.03 11.86 -8.11
N LYS A 230 -7.50 12.89 -7.37
CA LYS A 230 -7.63 14.26 -7.84
C LYS A 230 -6.93 15.24 -6.92
N LEU A 231 -6.44 16.34 -7.50
CA LEU A 231 -6.10 17.53 -6.73
C LEU A 231 -7.33 18.42 -6.65
N LEU A 232 -7.90 18.52 -5.47
CA LEU A 232 -9.03 19.39 -5.21
C LEU A 232 -8.57 20.82 -4.96
N GLN A 233 -9.22 21.78 -5.62
CA GLN A 233 -8.91 23.20 -5.56
C GLN A 233 -9.99 23.98 -4.79
N PRO A 234 -9.71 25.21 -4.35
CA PRO A 234 -10.73 26.07 -3.78
C PRO A 234 -11.98 26.17 -4.68
N GLY A 235 -13.15 25.91 -4.09
CA GLY A 235 -14.42 25.87 -4.79
C GLY A 235 -14.94 24.46 -5.11
N ASP A 236 -14.06 23.46 -5.23
CA ASP A 236 -14.43 22.06 -5.44
C ASP A 236 -15.28 21.52 -4.29
N ARG A 237 -16.08 20.51 -4.59
CA ARG A 237 -16.92 19.83 -3.58
C ARG A 237 -16.47 18.38 -3.39
N ILE A 238 -16.07 18.08 -2.16
CA ILE A 238 -15.89 16.70 -1.71
C ILE A 238 -17.28 16.19 -1.32
N LYS A 239 -17.78 15.21 -2.06
CA LYS A 239 -19.04 14.52 -1.75
C LYS A 239 -18.70 13.19 -1.10
N VAL A 240 -19.38 12.88 -0.01
CA VAL A 240 -19.20 11.64 0.75
C VAL A 240 -20.56 10.97 0.91
N ALA A 241 -20.59 9.65 0.73
CA ALA A 241 -21.71 8.80 1.10
C ALA A 241 -21.22 7.70 2.03
N LEU A 242 -21.93 7.52 3.15
CA LEU A 242 -21.76 6.43 4.09
C LEU A 242 -23.01 5.56 4.01
N ILE A 243 -22.81 4.26 3.88
CA ILE A 243 -23.87 3.25 3.77
C ILE A 243 -23.79 2.37 5.00
N GLY A 244 -24.91 2.19 5.69
CA GLY A 244 -24.96 1.42 6.91
C GLY A 244 -26.38 1.26 7.45
N GLU A 245 -26.52 0.97 8.72
CA GLU A 245 -27.82 0.84 9.36
C GLU A 245 -28.62 2.15 9.30
N LYS A 246 -29.91 2.03 9.05
CA LYS A 246 -30.83 3.17 8.97
C LYS A 246 -31.11 3.82 10.32
N ASN A 247 -31.54 5.10 10.30
CA ASN A 247 -31.97 5.87 11.47
C ASN A 247 -30.87 6.10 12.53
N GLN A 248 -29.61 6.16 12.09
CA GLN A 248 -28.45 6.45 12.94
C GLN A 248 -27.97 7.90 12.77
N ILE A 249 -27.05 8.32 13.63
CA ILE A 249 -26.36 9.61 13.53
C ILE A 249 -25.05 9.40 12.78
N ALA A 250 -24.94 9.99 11.58
CA ALA A 250 -23.75 9.84 10.74
C ALA A 250 -22.95 11.14 10.66
N SER A 251 -21.62 11.00 10.68
CA SER A 251 -20.67 12.11 10.48
C SER A 251 -19.41 11.63 9.77
N TRP A 252 -18.58 12.56 9.34
CA TRP A 252 -17.31 12.25 8.70
C TRP A 252 -16.24 13.29 9.00
N SER A 253 -14.99 12.89 8.87
CA SER A 253 -13.81 13.72 9.14
C SER A 253 -12.76 13.57 8.04
N ILE A 254 -11.94 14.60 7.88
CA ILE A 254 -10.64 14.57 7.18
C ILE A 254 -9.62 15.22 8.12
N PRO A 255 -9.01 14.46 9.02
CA PRO A 255 -8.00 15.03 9.93
C PRO A 255 -6.79 15.57 9.16
N PRO A 256 -6.23 16.73 9.58
CA PRO A 256 -6.71 17.63 10.64
C PRO A 256 -7.73 18.68 10.15
N LEU A 257 -8.13 18.65 8.87
CA LEU A 257 -8.86 19.73 8.18
C LEU A 257 -10.33 19.84 8.60
N ILE A 258 -11.01 18.70 8.74
CA ILE A 258 -12.45 18.61 9.03
C ILE A 258 -12.64 17.59 10.15
N GLN A 259 -13.47 17.93 11.14
CA GLN A 259 -13.84 17.02 12.23
C GLN A 259 -15.36 16.94 12.36
N ASN A 260 -15.89 15.73 12.40
CA ASN A 260 -17.28 15.40 12.71
C ASN A 260 -18.33 16.18 11.90
N LEU A 261 -18.09 16.37 10.59
CA LEU A 261 -19.06 17.03 9.72
C LEU A 261 -20.29 16.10 9.53
N PRO A 262 -21.52 16.58 9.77
CA PRO A 262 -22.70 15.71 9.73
C PRO A 262 -23.00 15.21 8.31
N LEU A 263 -23.45 13.97 8.22
CA LEU A 263 -24.08 13.36 7.05
C LEU A 263 -25.59 13.30 7.27
N LYS A 264 -26.39 13.52 6.22
CA LYS A 264 -27.85 13.42 6.26
C LYS A 264 -28.30 12.14 5.60
N GLU A 265 -29.15 11.37 6.28
CA GLU A 265 -29.83 10.23 5.69
C GLU A 265 -30.76 10.72 4.57
N LYS A 266 -30.54 10.25 3.34
CA LYS A 266 -31.30 10.62 2.15
C LYS A 266 -32.18 9.48 1.64
N GLU A 267 -31.71 8.27 1.80
CA GLU A 267 -32.40 7.00 1.58
C GLU A 267 -32.15 6.14 2.82
N PRO A 268 -33.00 5.18 3.18
CA PRO A 268 -32.81 4.34 4.37
C PRO A 268 -31.41 3.73 4.40
N GLY A 269 -30.58 4.11 5.39
CA GLY A 269 -29.21 3.64 5.53
C GLY A 269 -28.19 4.31 4.60
N VAL A 270 -28.57 5.31 3.79
CA VAL A 270 -27.66 6.06 2.90
C VAL A 270 -27.52 7.50 3.40
N TYR A 271 -26.36 7.81 3.94
CA TYR A 271 -26.02 9.10 4.54
C TYR A 271 -25.10 9.90 3.63
N ILE A 272 -25.50 11.12 3.24
CA ILE A 272 -24.76 11.94 2.28
C ILE A 272 -24.40 13.28 2.88
N GLY A 273 -23.19 13.73 2.60
CA GLY A 273 -22.70 15.05 2.91
C GLY A 273 -21.74 15.59 1.87
N ALA A 274 -21.41 16.85 2.01
CA ALA A 274 -20.43 17.48 1.16
C ALA A 274 -19.67 18.58 1.91
N TYR A 275 -18.41 18.77 1.51
CA TYR A 275 -17.58 19.88 1.94
C TYR A 275 -17.11 20.68 0.74
N ARG A 276 -17.22 22.00 0.79
CA ARG A 276 -16.66 22.89 -0.22
C ARG A 276 -15.26 23.32 0.20
N VAL A 277 -14.27 22.98 -0.60
CA VAL A 277 -12.87 23.33 -0.38
C VAL A 277 -12.72 24.85 -0.32
N ARG A 278 -12.11 25.35 0.74
CA ARG A 278 -11.90 26.80 0.98
C ARG A 278 -10.53 27.20 0.44
N SER A 279 -10.33 28.50 0.22
CA SER A 279 -9.07 29.04 -0.29
C SER A 279 -7.86 28.80 0.62
N LYS A 280 -8.08 28.66 1.92
CA LYS A 280 -7.04 28.37 2.92
C LYS A 280 -6.73 26.89 3.11
N ASP A 281 -7.59 26.01 2.61
CA ASP A 281 -7.42 24.59 2.82
C ASP A 281 -6.21 24.05 2.05
N ARG A 282 -5.37 23.31 2.76
CA ARG A 282 -4.18 22.65 2.21
C ARG A 282 -4.06 21.27 2.83
N LEU A 283 -3.89 20.28 2.00
CA LEU A 283 -3.77 18.88 2.42
C LEU A 283 -2.97 18.12 1.37
N ALA A 284 -1.74 17.76 1.72
CA ALA A 284 -0.89 16.99 0.81
C ALA A 284 -1.44 15.58 0.61
N GLN A 285 -1.97 15.02 1.71
CA GLN A 285 -2.62 13.71 1.70
C GLN A 285 -3.52 13.61 2.94
N GLY A 286 -4.80 13.39 2.73
CA GLY A 286 -5.78 13.21 3.79
C GLY A 286 -6.59 11.95 3.58
N ARG A 287 -7.08 11.37 4.66
CA ARG A 287 -8.00 10.25 4.64
C ARG A 287 -9.38 10.68 5.11
N ILE A 288 -10.42 10.12 4.54
CA ILE A 288 -11.78 10.29 5.04
C ILE A 288 -12.06 9.20 6.06
N ILE A 289 -12.67 9.58 7.18
CA ILE A 289 -13.18 8.66 8.19
C ILE A 289 -14.67 8.94 8.34
N GLY A 290 -15.50 7.92 8.14
CA GLY A 290 -16.94 7.96 8.39
C GLY A 290 -17.27 7.39 9.75
N TYR A 291 -18.24 7.95 10.44
CA TYR A 291 -18.71 7.50 11.74
C TYR A 291 -20.23 7.31 11.67
N LEU A 292 -20.67 6.19 12.26
CA LEU A 292 -22.09 5.91 12.45
C LEU A 292 -22.34 5.64 13.93
N ARG A 293 -23.23 6.41 14.53
CA ARG A 293 -23.49 6.36 15.98
C ARG A 293 -24.97 6.12 16.23
N SER A 294 -25.27 5.21 17.15
CA SER A 294 -26.60 5.00 17.65
C SER A 294 -27.08 6.16 18.51
N LYS A 295 -28.38 6.24 18.77
CA LYS A 295 -28.95 7.25 19.69
C LYS A 295 -28.49 7.09 21.13
N LYS A 296 -28.04 5.90 21.55
CA LYS A 296 -27.55 5.62 22.89
C LYS A 296 -26.02 5.71 23.00
N GLY A 297 -25.32 6.00 21.90
CA GLY A 297 -23.92 6.35 21.91
C GLY A 297 -22.95 5.29 21.39
N ALA A 298 -23.41 4.04 21.16
CA ALA A 298 -22.57 3.04 20.50
C ALA A 298 -22.20 3.52 19.08
N ALA A 299 -20.93 3.34 18.69
CA ALA A 299 -20.42 3.90 17.44
C ALA A 299 -19.50 2.94 16.71
N SER A 300 -19.55 2.96 15.40
CA SER A 300 -18.58 2.34 14.50
C SER A 300 -17.95 3.38 13.60
N GLN A 301 -16.79 3.05 13.02
CA GLN A 301 -16.09 3.92 12.09
C GLN A 301 -15.64 3.15 10.85
N TRP A 302 -15.43 3.90 9.78
CA TRP A 302 -14.95 3.37 8.51
C TRP A 302 -13.85 4.28 7.97
N VAL A 303 -12.65 3.74 7.83
CA VAL A 303 -11.50 4.44 7.25
C VAL A 303 -11.53 4.24 5.73
N ASP A 304 -11.33 5.32 4.99
CA ASP A 304 -11.33 5.32 3.53
C ASP A 304 -10.38 4.27 2.91
N THR A 305 -10.93 3.53 1.96
CA THR A 305 -10.22 2.52 1.15
C THR A 305 -10.03 2.93 -0.31
N LEU A 306 -10.59 4.08 -0.74
CA LEU A 306 -10.51 4.55 -2.13
C LEU A 306 -9.23 5.31 -2.44
N GLY A 307 -8.52 5.74 -1.42
CA GLY A 307 -7.27 6.46 -1.53
C GLY A 307 -7.34 7.93 -1.11
N PRO A 308 -6.17 8.53 -0.87
CA PRO A 308 -6.07 9.81 -0.18
C PRO A 308 -6.64 10.97 -0.96
N ILE A 309 -7.15 11.96 -0.22
CA ILE A 309 -7.55 13.27 -0.74
C ILE A 309 -6.37 14.22 -0.72
N LYS A 310 -6.21 14.95 -1.81
CA LYS A 310 -5.20 16.01 -1.96
C LYS A 310 -5.92 17.35 -2.18
N ILE A 311 -5.56 18.37 -1.40
CA ILE A 311 -6.18 19.71 -1.50
C ILE A 311 -5.10 20.76 -1.61
N GLY A 312 -5.19 21.64 -2.60
CA GLY A 312 -4.28 22.77 -2.75
C GLY A 312 -4.40 23.47 -4.09
N THR A 313 -3.83 24.65 -4.16
CA THR A 313 -3.63 25.36 -5.43
C THR A 313 -2.16 25.15 -5.81
N PRO A 314 -1.83 24.34 -6.82
CA PRO A 314 -0.47 24.09 -7.16
C PRO A 314 0.15 25.26 -7.91
N THR A 315 1.42 25.50 -7.66
CA THR A 315 2.23 26.32 -8.54
C THR A 315 2.62 25.49 -9.76
N VAL A 316 2.09 25.82 -10.94
CA VAL A 316 2.46 25.09 -12.17
C VAL A 316 3.88 25.44 -12.56
N LEU A 317 4.72 24.41 -12.74
CA LEU A 317 6.09 24.59 -13.22
C LEU A 317 6.13 24.72 -14.74
N PRO A 318 7.08 25.52 -15.28
CA PRO A 318 7.33 25.55 -16.71
C PRO A 318 7.86 24.18 -17.18
N ALA A 319 7.68 23.84 -18.44
CA ALA A 319 8.22 22.60 -18.99
C ALA A 319 9.75 22.55 -19.02
N VAL A 320 10.41 23.71 -19.07
CA VAL A 320 11.86 23.84 -19.20
C VAL A 320 12.43 24.77 -18.14
N ILE A 321 13.49 24.32 -17.49
CA ILE A 321 14.34 25.12 -16.59
C ILE A 321 15.67 25.35 -17.32
N SER A 322 15.88 26.58 -17.79
CA SER A 322 17.07 26.99 -18.53
C SER A 322 18.07 27.84 -17.72
N LYS A 323 17.74 28.12 -16.47
CA LYS A 323 18.59 28.89 -15.52
C LYS A 323 18.40 28.35 -14.12
N ASP A 324 19.31 28.66 -13.24
CA ASP A 324 19.26 28.27 -11.84
C ASP A 324 17.90 28.62 -11.22
N THR A 325 17.26 27.60 -10.67
CA THR A 325 15.89 27.70 -10.15
C THR A 325 15.81 27.04 -8.79
N ILE A 326 15.14 27.72 -7.84
CA ILE A 326 14.94 27.23 -6.48
C ILE A 326 13.44 27.01 -6.25
N LEU A 327 13.07 25.79 -5.86
CA LEU A 327 11.72 25.45 -5.39
C LEU A 327 11.72 25.36 -3.87
N ASN A 328 10.69 25.92 -3.23
CA ASN A 328 10.58 25.94 -1.77
C ASN A 328 9.16 25.60 -1.28
N ALA A 329 9.03 25.25 0.01
CA ALA A 329 7.78 24.85 0.62
C ALA A 329 6.69 25.94 0.58
N LYS A 330 7.05 27.23 0.58
CA LYS A 330 6.07 28.34 0.58
C LYS A 330 5.18 28.37 -0.68
N LYS A 331 5.73 27.95 -1.82
CA LYS A 331 5.00 27.86 -3.10
C LYS A 331 4.52 26.44 -3.43
N SER A 332 4.78 25.50 -2.54
CA SER A 332 4.34 24.10 -2.65
C SER A 332 2.83 23.99 -2.42
N PRO A 333 2.12 23.02 -2.99
CA PRO A 333 2.66 22.01 -3.91
C PRO A 333 2.93 22.57 -5.32
N TYR A 334 3.94 22.04 -5.98
CA TYR A 334 4.20 22.31 -7.38
C TYR A 334 3.53 21.25 -8.25
N LEU A 335 3.10 21.64 -9.45
CA LEU A 335 2.51 20.74 -10.44
C LEU A 335 3.32 20.72 -11.72
N VAL A 336 3.78 19.55 -12.09
CA VAL A 336 4.37 19.25 -13.39
C VAL A 336 3.29 18.64 -14.28
N LYS A 337 2.80 19.40 -15.26
CA LYS A 337 1.75 18.95 -16.20
C LYS A 337 2.33 18.08 -17.31
N ASP A 338 3.46 18.51 -17.85
CA ASP A 338 4.20 17.84 -18.91
C ASP A 338 5.54 17.31 -18.38
N ALA A 339 6.53 17.07 -19.23
CA ALA A 339 7.90 16.82 -18.76
C ALA A 339 8.52 18.12 -18.20
N LEU A 340 9.22 18.02 -17.07
CA LEU A 340 10.05 19.10 -16.55
C LEU A 340 11.50 18.82 -16.91
N VAL A 341 12.09 19.61 -17.78
CA VAL A 341 13.45 19.42 -18.28
C VAL A 341 14.39 20.49 -17.71
N VAL A 342 15.43 20.07 -17.00
CA VAL A 342 16.54 20.95 -16.56
C VAL A 342 17.64 20.89 -17.62
N LEU A 343 17.89 22.00 -18.32
CA LEU A 343 18.87 22.06 -19.40
C LEU A 343 20.33 22.02 -18.89
N PRO A 344 21.27 21.58 -19.72
CA PRO A 344 22.70 21.71 -19.41
C PRO A 344 23.06 23.14 -18.99
N GLY A 345 23.89 23.26 -17.96
CA GLY A 345 24.28 24.55 -17.36
C GLY A 345 23.27 25.15 -16.37
N ALA A 346 22.05 24.64 -16.29
CA ALA A 346 21.06 25.05 -15.29
C ALA A 346 21.10 24.14 -14.07
N LYS A 347 20.82 24.71 -12.90
CA LYS A 347 20.70 24.01 -11.63
C LYS A 347 19.28 24.11 -11.07
N LEU A 348 18.67 22.96 -10.78
CA LEU A 348 17.43 22.88 -10.02
C LEU A 348 17.72 22.54 -8.56
N THR A 349 17.40 23.46 -7.66
CA THR A 349 17.52 23.27 -6.21
C THR A 349 16.13 23.15 -5.60
N ILE A 350 15.89 22.07 -4.83
CA ILE A 350 14.60 21.82 -4.17
C ILE A 350 14.82 21.80 -2.66
N MET A 351 14.19 22.75 -1.98
CA MET A 351 14.37 23.03 -0.56
C MET A 351 13.47 22.14 0.33
N PRO A 352 13.76 22.04 1.64
CA PRO A 352 12.99 21.20 2.58
C PRO A 352 11.48 21.47 2.52
N GLY A 353 10.69 20.43 2.77
CA GLY A 353 9.23 20.49 2.84
C GLY A 353 8.51 20.67 1.48
N THR A 354 9.27 20.75 0.40
CA THR A 354 8.70 20.93 -0.95
C THR A 354 7.98 19.65 -1.42
N VAL A 355 6.77 19.81 -1.96
CA VAL A 355 5.97 18.75 -2.58
C VAL A 355 5.84 19.04 -4.06
N ILE A 356 6.15 18.04 -4.89
CA ILE A 356 6.03 18.13 -6.35
C ILE A 356 5.14 16.99 -6.83
N TRP A 357 4.06 17.36 -7.53
CA TRP A 357 3.14 16.42 -8.14
C TRP A 357 3.31 16.35 -9.64
N PHE A 358 3.25 15.14 -10.15
CA PHE A 358 3.35 14.85 -11.58
C PHE A 358 2.03 14.27 -12.08
N LEU A 359 1.56 14.73 -13.23
CA LEU A 359 0.37 14.13 -13.87
C LEU A 359 0.71 12.80 -14.54
N LYS A 360 1.74 12.79 -15.39
CA LYS A 360 2.08 11.58 -16.17
C LYS A 360 3.58 11.49 -16.49
N LEU A 361 4.17 12.58 -16.97
CA LEU A 361 5.57 12.63 -17.35
C LEU A 361 6.46 12.85 -16.12
N GLY A 362 7.76 13.00 -16.31
CA GLY A 362 8.74 13.04 -15.21
C GLY A 362 9.61 14.29 -15.19
N LEU A 363 10.60 14.26 -14.31
CA LEU A 363 11.67 15.23 -14.23
C LEU A 363 12.89 14.68 -14.99
N VAL A 364 13.33 15.37 -16.04
CA VAL A 364 14.53 15.04 -16.81
C VAL A 364 15.61 16.08 -16.52
N VAL A 365 16.76 15.65 -16.03
CA VAL A 365 17.86 16.52 -15.65
C VAL A 365 19.06 16.26 -16.55
N LYS A 366 19.40 17.23 -17.37
CA LYS A 366 20.64 17.29 -18.17
C LYS A 366 21.66 18.29 -17.60
N GLY A 367 21.20 19.16 -16.70
CA GLY A 367 22.01 20.07 -15.90
C GLY A 367 22.38 19.49 -14.54
N GLN A 368 22.05 20.20 -13.46
CA GLN A 368 22.34 19.77 -12.09
C GLN A 368 21.06 19.69 -11.24
N LEU A 369 20.94 18.65 -10.41
CA LEU A 369 19.86 18.48 -9.44
C LEU A 369 20.41 18.48 -8.01
N GLN A 370 19.87 19.36 -7.17
CA GLN A 370 20.16 19.42 -5.75
C GLN A 370 18.83 19.33 -4.97
N ILE A 371 18.63 18.25 -4.25
CA ILE A 371 17.48 18.09 -3.35
C ILE A 371 18.00 18.15 -1.91
N ILE A 372 17.50 19.12 -1.16
CA ILE A 372 17.97 19.44 0.19
C ILE A 372 16.79 19.31 1.16
N GLY A 373 16.34 18.09 1.37
CA GLY A 373 15.36 17.81 2.41
C GLY A 373 15.99 17.71 3.80
N THR A 374 15.17 17.57 4.81
CA THR A 374 15.56 17.24 6.18
C THR A 374 14.67 16.12 6.71
N GLU A 375 15.07 15.47 7.79
CA GLU A 375 14.23 14.46 8.47
C GLU A 375 12.86 15.04 8.86
N ALA A 376 12.84 16.27 9.39
CA ALA A 376 11.61 16.95 9.76
C ALA A 376 10.76 17.38 8.55
N GLU A 377 11.40 17.77 7.45
CA GLU A 377 10.78 18.32 6.26
C GLU A 377 11.36 17.68 4.97
N PRO A 378 11.03 16.40 4.69
CA PRO A 378 11.51 15.75 3.47
C PRO A 378 10.90 16.39 2.22
N VAL A 379 11.66 16.32 1.11
CA VAL A 379 11.14 16.68 -0.21
C VAL A 379 10.34 15.50 -0.77
N ARG A 380 9.16 15.74 -1.34
CA ARG A 380 8.25 14.67 -1.75
C ARG A 380 7.86 14.76 -3.22
N PHE A 381 8.00 13.64 -3.92
CA PHE A 381 7.61 13.47 -5.31
C PHE A 381 6.55 12.38 -5.41
N ALA A 382 5.41 12.67 -6.01
CA ALA A 382 4.34 11.69 -6.16
C ALA A 382 3.51 11.93 -7.43
N SER A 383 2.80 10.89 -7.85
CA SER A 383 1.74 11.04 -8.85
C SER A 383 0.58 11.83 -8.29
N LEU A 384 0.00 12.71 -9.10
CA LEU A 384 -1.27 13.36 -8.78
C LEU A 384 -2.47 12.45 -9.07
N GLY A 385 -2.34 11.53 -10.04
CA GLY A 385 -3.39 10.60 -10.43
C GLY A 385 -3.23 9.19 -9.85
N ALA A 386 -4.10 8.29 -10.26
CA ALA A 386 -4.06 6.87 -9.89
C ALA A 386 -2.99 6.07 -10.67
N SER A 387 -2.45 6.61 -11.76
CA SER A 387 -1.40 5.97 -12.56
C SER A 387 -0.02 6.46 -12.15
N ASN A 388 0.99 5.61 -12.35
CA ASN A 388 2.37 5.96 -12.12
C ASN A 388 2.82 7.10 -13.07
N TRP A 389 3.56 8.05 -12.53
CA TRP A 389 4.30 9.04 -13.30
C TRP A 389 5.63 8.44 -13.77
N LYS A 390 6.31 9.07 -14.75
CA LYS A 390 7.52 8.48 -15.35
C LYS A 390 8.71 8.40 -14.41
N GLY A 391 8.87 9.35 -13.49
CA GLY A 391 9.96 9.34 -12.49
C GLY A 391 10.98 10.46 -12.67
N VAL A 392 12.10 10.32 -11.95
CA VAL A 392 13.25 11.23 -12.03
C VAL A 392 14.30 10.60 -12.94
N PHE A 393 14.75 11.35 -13.95
CA PHE A 393 15.75 10.95 -14.93
C PHE A 393 16.94 11.88 -14.87
N LEU A 394 18.14 11.36 -14.60
CA LEU A 394 19.41 12.03 -14.83
C LEU A 394 19.94 11.51 -16.18
N ASP A 395 20.04 12.37 -17.15
CA ASP A 395 20.41 12.03 -18.53
C ASP A 395 21.65 12.81 -18.94
N GLN A 396 22.80 12.14 -18.98
CA GLN A 396 24.10 12.74 -19.26
C GLN A 396 24.40 13.95 -18.37
N SER A 397 23.93 13.88 -17.12
CA SER A 397 24.19 14.91 -16.11
C SER A 397 25.52 14.63 -15.43
N HIS A 398 26.58 15.20 -15.98
CA HIS A 398 27.96 15.03 -15.47
C HIS A 398 28.24 15.91 -14.24
N SER A 399 27.34 16.80 -13.88
CA SER A 399 27.41 17.57 -12.64
C SER A 399 27.13 16.64 -11.44
N GLU A 400 27.64 17.01 -10.27
CA GLU A 400 27.32 16.29 -9.03
C GLU A 400 25.87 16.51 -8.66
N ASN A 401 25.04 15.46 -8.83
CA ASN A 401 23.64 15.46 -8.40
C ASN A 401 23.55 14.93 -6.98
N LYS A 402 22.96 15.70 -6.09
CA LYS A 402 22.81 15.34 -4.69
C LYS A 402 21.34 15.32 -4.28
N ILE A 403 20.91 14.21 -3.69
CA ILE A 403 19.52 14.01 -3.27
C ILE A 403 19.53 13.58 -1.80
N GLN A 404 19.04 14.45 -0.92
CA GLN A 404 19.01 14.20 0.51
C GLN A 404 17.58 14.31 1.05
N HIS A 405 17.18 13.37 1.91
CA HIS A 405 15.86 13.31 2.54
C HIS A 405 14.71 13.51 1.53
N ALA A 406 14.74 12.73 0.45
CA ALA A 406 13.70 12.73 -0.57
C ALA A 406 12.82 11.47 -0.46
N GLN A 407 11.52 11.64 -0.67
CA GLN A 407 10.57 10.53 -0.79
C GLN A 407 10.03 10.52 -2.22
N ILE A 408 10.26 9.44 -2.94
CA ILE A 408 9.85 9.26 -4.34
C ILE A 408 8.97 8.01 -4.44
N SER A 409 7.72 8.21 -4.84
CA SER A 409 6.73 7.15 -4.84
C SER A 409 5.82 7.15 -6.06
N ASN A 410 5.26 5.97 -6.36
CA ASN A 410 4.27 5.75 -7.42
C ASN A 410 4.77 6.19 -8.80
N ALA A 411 6.05 5.94 -9.09
CA ALA A 411 6.71 6.21 -10.36
C ALA A 411 6.93 4.93 -11.17
N GLU A 412 7.08 5.08 -12.49
CA GLU A 412 7.60 3.99 -13.33
C GLU A 412 9.06 3.70 -12.96
N PHE A 413 9.87 4.76 -12.81
CA PHE A 413 11.22 4.71 -12.26
C PHE A 413 11.33 5.68 -11.08
N GLY A 414 11.60 5.19 -9.88
CA GLY A 414 11.88 6.10 -8.77
C GLY A 414 13.02 7.07 -9.13
N LEU A 415 14.16 6.50 -9.57
CA LEU A 415 15.27 7.22 -10.21
C LEU A 415 15.82 6.39 -11.36
N ARG A 416 16.04 7.00 -12.53
CA ARG A 416 16.89 6.44 -13.58
C ARG A 416 18.03 7.39 -13.86
N ALA A 417 19.28 6.94 -13.74
CA ALA A 417 20.46 7.71 -14.07
C ALA A 417 21.22 7.03 -15.21
N ALA A 418 21.40 7.73 -16.32
CA ALA A 418 22.15 7.29 -17.48
C ALA A 418 23.34 8.23 -17.68
N ASP A 419 24.57 7.67 -17.74
CA ASP A 419 25.84 8.42 -17.90
C ASP A 419 25.87 9.65 -16.97
N SER A 420 25.63 9.42 -15.68
CA SER A 420 25.45 10.50 -14.70
C SER A 420 26.09 10.15 -13.36
N THR A 421 26.36 11.18 -12.56
CA THR A 421 26.86 11.03 -11.20
C THR A 421 25.78 11.45 -10.20
N VAL A 422 25.51 10.59 -9.21
CA VAL A 422 24.47 10.85 -8.20
C VAL A 422 24.84 10.33 -6.81
N SER A 423 24.56 11.12 -5.79
CA SER A 423 24.62 10.74 -4.38
C SER A 423 23.23 10.82 -3.76
N LEU A 424 22.81 9.72 -3.12
CA LEU A 424 21.52 9.58 -2.44
C LEU A 424 21.77 9.34 -0.96
N GLU A 425 21.19 10.18 -0.10
CA GLU A 425 21.33 10.01 1.35
C GLU A 425 19.98 10.25 2.06
N TYR A 426 19.60 9.35 2.98
CA TYR A 426 18.31 9.40 3.71
C TYR A 426 17.10 9.48 2.78
N CYS A 427 17.13 8.78 1.65
CA CYS A 427 16.05 8.77 0.67
C CYS A 427 15.12 7.57 0.85
N ILE A 428 13.84 7.74 0.49
CA ILE A 428 12.85 6.68 0.45
C ILE A 428 12.35 6.52 -0.99
N PHE A 429 12.55 5.34 -1.56
CA PHE A 429 11.99 4.92 -2.84
C PHE A 429 10.99 3.82 -2.59
N GLN A 430 9.69 4.08 -2.81
CA GLN A 430 8.65 3.10 -2.50
C GLN A 430 7.51 3.09 -3.51
N ASN A 431 6.88 1.91 -3.67
CA ASN A 431 5.74 1.73 -4.57
C ASN A 431 6.04 2.18 -6.01
N ASN A 432 7.28 2.06 -6.46
CA ASN A 432 7.69 2.34 -7.83
C ASN A 432 7.65 1.05 -8.66
N VAL A 433 7.53 1.14 -9.99
CA VAL A 433 7.69 -0.07 -10.82
C VAL A 433 9.14 -0.55 -10.76
N TRP A 434 10.10 0.36 -10.93
CA TRP A 434 11.52 0.15 -10.66
C TRP A 434 11.95 1.13 -9.56
N GLY A 435 12.69 0.66 -8.56
CA GLY A 435 13.20 1.55 -7.52
C GLY A 435 14.23 2.51 -8.07
N ILE A 436 15.45 2.05 -8.31
CA ILE A 436 16.57 2.80 -8.87
C ILE A 436 17.18 2.04 -10.04
N VAL A 437 17.36 2.69 -11.17
CA VAL A 437 18.00 2.14 -12.37
C VAL A 437 19.20 2.99 -12.75
N LEU A 438 20.37 2.37 -12.84
CA LEU A 438 21.66 3.01 -13.10
C LEU A 438 22.27 2.40 -14.36
N GLU A 439 22.56 3.24 -15.35
CA GLU A 439 23.14 2.84 -16.62
C GLU A 439 24.35 3.74 -16.90
N GLU A 440 25.54 3.20 -16.70
CA GLU A 440 26.79 3.95 -16.78
C GLU A 440 26.94 5.02 -15.67
N GLY A 441 28.11 5.57 -15.49
CA GLY A 441 28.32 6.61 -14.48
C GLY A 441 28.66 6.10 -13.07
N THR A 442 28.37 6.93 -12.07
CA THR A 442 28.71 6.65 -10.65
C THR A 442 27.52 6.95 -9.74
N ALA A 443 27.23 6.06 -8.80
CA ALA A 443 26.19 6.25 -7.82
C ALA A 443 26.64 5.85 -6.41
N GLU A 444 26.33 6.69 -5.43
CA GLU A 444 26.49 6.43 -4.01
C GLU A 444 25.13 6.48 -3.34
N ILE A 445 24.77 5.43 -2.62
CA ILE A 445 23.48 5.30 -1.91
C ILE A 445 23.79 4.98 -0.47
N SER A 446 23.33 5.82 0.44
CA SER A 446 23.52 5.58 1.86
C SER A 446 22.29 5.92 2.68
N LYS A 447 22.14 5.23 3.82
CA LYS A 447 21.08 5.49 4.82
C LYS A 447 19.69 5.64 4.19
N SER A 448 19.42 4.84 3.15
CA SER A 448 18.23 4.97 2.32
C SER A 448 17.37 3.70 2.36
N LEU A 449 16.07 3.86 2.15
CA LEU A 449 15.09 2.79 2.12
C LEU A 449 14.58 2.61 0.68
N ILE A 450 14.81 1.44 0.10
CA ILE A 450 14.33 1.06 -1.22
C ILE A 450 13.41 -0.15 -1.07
N ARG A 451 12.10 0.07 -1.21
CA ARG A 451 11.13 -0.98 -0.93
C ARG A 451 9.92 -1.01 -1.86
N THR A 452 9.19 -2.10 -1.82
CA THR A 452 7.89 -2.30 -2.50
C THR A 452 7.92 -1.89 -3.98
N SER A 453 9.08 -2.10 -4.64
CA SER A 453 9.16 -1.92 -6.09
C SER A 453 8.47 -3.08 -6.78
N GLY A 454 7.62 -2.80 -7.78
CA GLY A 454 6.93 -3.82 -8.56
C GLY A 454 7.87 -4.75 -9.33
N LYS A 455 9.11 -4.31 -9.56
CA LYS A 455 10.21 -5.09 -10.11
C LYS A 455 11.40 -5.11 -9.14
N THR A 456 12.55 -4.61 -9.54
CA THR A 456 13.78 -4.67 -8.77
C THR A 456 14.01 -3.38 -7.99
N GLY A 457 14.54 -3.51 -6.78
CA GLY A 457 14.91 -2.37 -5.93
C GLY A 457 16.00 -1.52 -6.58
N ILE A 458 17.16 -2.12 -6.92
CA ILE A 458 18.29 -1.44 -7.56
C ILE A 458 18.80 -2.26 -8.75
N ALA A 459 18.78 -1.68 -9.94
CA ALA A 459 19.37 -2.25 -11.14
C ALA A 459 20.57 -1.38 -11.59
N ALA A 460 21.74 -1.99 -11.80
CA ALA A 460 22.95 -1.29 -12.22
C ALA A 460 23.62 -2.01 -13.38
N ARG A 461 23.90 -1.29 -14.46
CA ARG A 461 24.59 -1.76 -15.65
C ARG A 461 25.75 -0.82 -16.01
N ARG A 462 26.96 -1.36 -16.13
CA ARG A 462 28.21 -0.62 -16.42
C ARG A 462 28.43 0.58 -15.51
N THR A 463 28.05 0.44 -14.22
CA THR A 463 28.04 1.51 -13.23
C THR A 463 29.09 1.25 -12.14
N ARG A 464 29.67 2.30 -11.58
CA ARG A 464 30.34 2.25 -10.29
C ARG A 464 29.32 2.57 -9.20
N LEU A 465 29.00 1.56 -8.38
CA LEU A 465 27.94 1.66 -7.36
C LEU A 465 28.48 1.37 -5.97
N SER A 466 28.16 2.23 -5.01
CA SER A 466 28.34 1.97 -3.58
C SER A 466 26.98 2.06 -2.88
N VAL A 467 26.62 1.04 -2.09
CA VAL A 467 25.39 1.02 -1.27
C VAL A 467 25.76 0.68 0.15
N LYS A 468 25.47 1.59 1.10
CA LYS A 468 25.83 1.44 2.52
C LYS A 468 24.70 1.85 3.45
N ASP A 469 24.68 1.26 4.65
CA ASP A 469 23.80 1.65 5.76
C ASP A 469 22.31 1.77 5.33
N SER A 470 21.87 0.93 4.40
CA SER A 470 20.58 1.06 3.72
C SER A 470 19.73 -0.20 3.90
N VAL A 471 18.43 -0.06 3.65
CA VAL A 471 17.47 -1.17 3.67
C VAL A 471 16.89 -1.37 2.28
N ILE A 472 17.05 -2.58 1.73
CA ILE A 472 16.52 -2.99 0.44
C ILE A 472 15.59 -4.18 0.67
N THR A 473 14.30 -3.94 0.63
CA THR A 473 13.31 -4.93 1.09
C THR A 473 12.02 -4.92 0.27
N GLU A 474 11.30 -6.03 0.28
CA GLU A 474 9.95 -6.15 -0.30
C GLU A 474 9.86 -5.76 -1.80
N ASN A 475 10.96 -5.86 -2.55
CA ASN A 475 10.94 -5.61 -3.98
C ASN A 475 10.54 -6.88 -4.72
N ASN A 476 9.49 -6.81 -5.52
CA ASN A 476 8.74 -7.97 -6.01
C ASN A 476 9.56 -8.94 -6.89
N SER A 477 10.44 -8.44 -7.77
CA SER A 477 11.33 -9.32 -8.53
C SER A 477 12.61 -9.63 -7.78
N GLY A 478 13.20 -8.66 -7.07
CA GLY A 478 14.44 -8.86 -6.33
C GLY A 478 15.05 -7.58 -5.80
N GLY A 479 16.05 -7.71 -4.92
CA GLY A 479 16.77 -6.58 -4.33
C GLY A 479 17.66 -5.87 -5.33
N PHE A 480 18.60 -6.61 -5.95
CA PHE A 480 19.58 -6.08 -6.90
C PHE A 480 19.63 -6.88 -8.20
N ILE A 481 19.84 -6.19 -9.33
CA ILE A 481 20.32 -6.73 -10.60
C ILE A 481 21.59 -5.98 -10.97
N LEU A 482 22.71 -6.70 -11.17
CA LEU A 482 24.00 -6.13 -11.43
C LEU A 482 24.61 -6.70 -12.72
N GLU A 483 24.95 -5.83 -13.66
CA GLU A 483 25.51 -6.21 -14.95
C GLU A 483 26.74 -5.35 -15.29
N ASN A 484 27.89 -5.98 -15.53
CA ASN A 484 29.16 -5.33 -15.92
C ASN A 484 29.53 -4.10 -15.06
N SER A 485 29.25 -4.19 -13.75
CA SER A 485 29.37 -3.06 -12.81
C SER A 485 30.43 -3.33 -11.74
N LYS A 486 31.05 -2.24 -11.27
CA LYS A 486 31.93 -2.29 -10.09
C LYS A 486 31.12 -1.90 -8.87
N VAL A 487 30.86 -2.87 -7.99
CA VAL A 487 29.87 -2.69 -6.93
C VAL A 487 30.45 -3.01 -5.56
N LEU A 488 30.15 -2.15 -4.60
CA LEU A 488 30.37 -2.32 -3.17
C LEU A 488 29.03 -2.23 -2.46
N ILE A 489 28.61 -3.31 -1.78
CA ILE A 489 27.40 -3.39 -0.99
C ILE A 489 27.81 -3.80 0.42
N GLU A 490 27.74 -2.91 1.38
CA GLU A 490 28.17 -3.22 2.74
C GLU A 490 27.31 -2.50 3.79
N GLN A 491 27.14 -3.13 4.96
CA GLN A 491 26.35 -2.60 6.08
C GLN A 491 24.90 -2.31 5.69
N ASN A 492 24.27 -3.22 4.94
CA ASN A 492 22.86 -3.06 4.56
C ASN A 492 22.01 -4.19 5.15
N ASN A 493 20.71 -3.92 5.28
CA ASN A 493 19.68 -4.94 5.46
C ASN A 493 19.06 -5.27 4.10
N ILE A 494 19.27 -6.49 3.60
CA ILE A 494 18.77 -6.97 2.30
C ILE A 494 17.91 -8.19 2.56
N LEU A 495 16.60 -8.02 2.62
CA LEU A 495 15.68 -9.07 3.08
C LEU A 495 14.32 -9.00 2.39
N ASN A 496 13.59 -10.09 2.41
CA ASN A 496 12.21 -10.16 1.91
C ASN A 496 12.02 -9.63 0.48
N ASN A 497 13.05 -9.74 -0.36
CA ASN A 497 12.93 -9.43 -1.78
C ASN A 497 12.47 -10.70 -2.52
N GLY A 498 11.74 -10.54 -3.62
CA GLY A 498 11.09 -11.63 -4.34
C GLY A 498 12.02 -12.77 -4.78
N ASN A 499 12.27 -12.94 -6.07
CA ASN A 499 13.00 -14.11 -6.58
C ASN A 499 14.51 -14.14 -6.28
N TRP A 500 15.11 -13.03 -5.84
CA TRP A 500 16.54 -12.95 -5.45
C TRP A 500 16.85 -11.74 -4.58
N ALA A 501 17.77 -11.91 -3.65
CA ALA A 501 18.37 -10.79 -2.94
C ALA A 501 19.34 -10.03 -3.86
N VAL A 502 20.23 -10.74 -4.56
CA VAL A 502 21.15 -10.18 -5.56
C VAL A 502 21.26 -11.11 -6.77
N LYS A 503 21.08 -10.56 -7.97
CA LYS A 503 21.34 -11.24 -9.23
C LYS A 503 22.48 -10.57 -9.98
N VAL A 504 23.58 -11.29 -10.18
CA VAL A 504 24.73 -10.88 -10.98
C VAL A 504 24.67 -11.56 -12.34
N ILE A 505 24.64 -10.77 -13.40
CA ILE A 505 24.52 -11.27 -14.78
C ILE A 505 25.88 -11.56 -15.39
N ASP A 506 26.94 -10.96 -14.85
CA ASP A 506 28.31 -11.07 -15.37
C ASP A 506 28.91 -12.45 -15.19
N LYS A 507 29.69 -12.86 -16.20
CA LYS A 507 30.58 -14.01 -16.10
C LYS A 507 31.97 -13.66 -15.56
N LYS A 508 32.35 -12.40 -15.56
CA LYS A 508 33.67 -11.87 -15.17
C LYS A 508 33.50 -10.79 -14.10
N GLY A 509 34.14 -10.95 -12.97
CA GLY A 509 34.14 -9.97 -11.89
C GLY A 509 33.68 -10.56 -10.55
N LYS A 510 34.18 -10.01 -9.48
CA LYS A 510 33.80 -10.36 -8.11
C LYS A 510 33.20 -9.10 -7.49
N ILE A 511 31.90 -9.13 -7.21
CA ILE A 511 31.20 -8.06 -6.54
C ILE A 511 31.41 -8.22 -5.04
N GLN A 512 31.72 -7.13 -4.35
CA GLN A 512 31.92 -7.15 -2.90
C GLN A 512 30.61 -6.81 -2.21
N ALA A 513 30.12 -7.72 -1.36
CA ALA A 513 28.90 -7.56 -0.60
C ALA A 513 29.04 -8.13 0.83
N ALA A 514 30.20 -7.87 1.45
CA ALA A 514 30.47 -8.26 2.82
C ALA A 514 29.72 -7.37 3.82
N HIS A 515 29.62 -7.84 5.08
CA HIS A 515 29.00 -7.10 6.19
C HIS A 515 27.55 -6.67 5.93
N ASN A 516 26.75 -7.47 5.22
CA ASN A 516 25.32 -7.25 5.07
C ASN A 516 24.51 -8.24 5.91
N TRP A 517 23.33 -7.82 6.34
CA TRP A 517 22.30 -8.70 6.88
C TRP A 517 21.37 -9.14 5.74
N TRP A 518 21.19 -10.46 5.62
CA TRP A 518 20.46 -11.09 4.51
C TRP A 518 19.08 -11.63 4.91
N GLY A 519 18.56 -11.19 6.06
CA GLY A 519 17.28 -11.65 6.59
C GLY A 519 17.41 -12.85 7.53
N ASP A 520 18.53 -13.57 7.48
CA ASP A 520 18.85 -14.71 8.34
C ASP A 520 20.35 -14.73 8.66
N GLU A 521 20.75 -15.46 9.72
CA GLU A 521 22.15 -15.71 10.05
C GLU A 521 22.84 -16.61 9.00
N ASN A 522 22.06 -17.42 8.28
CA ASN A 522 22.52 -18.24 7.18
C ASN A 522 22.22 -17.60 5.83
N PRO A 523 23.20 -16.94 5.19
CA PRO A 523 23.00 -16.26 3.91
C PRO A 523 22.72 -17.19 2.73
N GLU A 524 22.85 -18.52 2.88
CA GLU A 524 22.46 -19.51 1.85
C GLU A 524 20.95 -19.50 1.59
N LEU A 525 20.15 -19.01 2.54
CA LEU A 525 18.72 -18.82 2.39
C LEU A 525 18.38 -17.57 1.56
N ALA A 526 19.30 -16.62 1.42
CA ALA A 526 19.13 -15.49 0.51
C ALA A 526 19.40 -15.97 -0.92
N GLU A 527 18.41 -15.87 -1.80
CA GLU A 527 18.54 -16.28 -3.21
C GLU A 527 19.55 -15.38 -3.93
N ILE A 528 20.83 -15.78 -3.92
CA ILE A 528 21.94 -15.09 -4.57
C ILE A 528 22.28 -15.81 -5.88
N ILE A 529 22.14 -15.09 -7.00
CA ILE A 529 22.43 -15.63 -8.33
C ILE A 529 23.71 -15.00 -8.87
N GLY A 530 24.73 -15.81 -9.17
CA GLY A 530 25.99 -15.37 -9.75
C GLY A 530 27.15 -15.31 -8.74
N LYS A 531 28.28 -14.69 -9.14
CA LYS A 531 29.50 -14.63 -8.30
C LYS A 531 29.51 -13.39 -7.43
N LEU A 532 29.39 -13.56 -6.12
CA LEU A 532 29.34 -12.50 -5.12
C LEU A 532 30.23 -12.87 -3.93
N ALA A 533 31.04 -11.93 -3.44
CA ALA A 533 31.78 -12.11 -2.20
C ALA A 533 30.96 -11.53 -1.03
N ILE A 534 30.32 -12.41 -0.25
CA ILE A 534 29.39 -12.02 0.83
C ILE A 534 30.03 -12.07 2.22
N GLN A 535 31.15 -12.75 2.39
CA GLN A 535 31.79 -12.93 3.70
C GLN A 535 32.71 -11.74 4.07
N PRO A 536 32.71 -11.33 5.34
CA PRO A 536 31.85 -11.81 6.42
C PRO A 536 30.43 -11.25 6.33
N VAL A 537 29.44 -11.97 6.90
CA VAL A 537 28.04 -11.54 7.00
C VAL A 537 27.73 -10.97 8.38
N LEU A 538 26.74 -10.13 8.48
CA LEU A 538 26.21 -9.67 9.76
C LEU A 538 25.33 -10.76 10.39
N LYS A 539 25.43 -10.91 11.71
CA LYS A 539 24.57 -11.83 12.49
C LYS A 539 23.28 -11.18 13.00
N LYS A 540 23.14 -9.90 12.81
CA LYS A 540 21.96 -9.11 13.20
C LYS A 540 21.76 -7.98 12.20
N PRO A 541 20.51 -7.53 12.00
CA PRO A 541 20.25 -6.36 11.16
C PRO A 541 20.95 -5.12 11.71
N ILE A 542 21.35 -4.22 10.83
CA ILE A 542 21.80 -2.89 11.23
C ILE A 542 20.64 -2.12 11.85
N GLU A 543 20.93 -1.29 12.85
CA GLU A 543 19.95 -0.30 13.31
C GLU A 543 19.72 0.72 12.20
N PHE A 544 18.51 0.74 11.68
CA PHE A 544 18.13 1.66 10.62
C PHE A 544 17.02 2.60 11.10
N LYS A 545 17.28 3.89 11.02
CA LYS A 545 16.32 4.94 11.39
C LYS A 545 16.09 5.84 10.20
N ILE A 546 14.91 5.75 9.61
CA ILE A 546 14.41 6.73 8.65
C ILE A 546 12.96 7.06 9.03
N VAL A 547 12.68 8.35 9.21
CA VAL A 547 11.34 8.78 9.56
C VAL A 547 10.52 8.88 8.28
N GLU A 548 9.63 7.94 8.11
CA GLU A 548 8.61 8.02 7.07
C GLU A 548 7.49 8.94 7.56
N LYS A 549 7.38 10.11 6.94
CA LYS A 549 6.18 10.93 7.14
C LYS A 549 5.16 10.52 6.10
N SER A 550 4.00 10.09 6.56
CA SER A 550 2.84 9.85 5.70
C SER A 550 2.58 11.11 4.85
N PHE A 551 2.35 10.90 3.57
CA PHE A 551 2.08 11.96 2.61
C PHE A 551 0.82 12.75 2.97
#